data_89cafb36fab2f642409b81ad8910515c
#
_entry.id   89cafb36fab2f642409b81ad8910515c
#
_cell.length_a   1.000
_cell.length_b   1.000
_cell.length_c   1.000
_cell.angle_alpha   90.00
_cell.angle_beta   90.00
_cell.angle_gamma   90.00
#
_symmetry.space_group_name_H-M   'P 1'
#
loop_
_entity.id
_entity.type
_entity.pdbx_description
1 polymer ?
#
loop_
_entity_poly.entity_id
_entity_poly.type
_entity_poly.pdbx_seq_one_letter_code
_entity_poly.pdbx_strand_id
1 'polypeptide(L)'
;MRTLQEMTLQEKLGQRLAAGFQGLEPPEEFLRLIKEYKVGNIILFRRNIQDGPQLKKLCATLRKVVEEETGVTPFITIDQEGGVVTRLPESEVNIPGAMAVAATGNPRNAYDMGLLTAQELRSCGVDFNLAPVMDINCNPDNPVIGVRSYGDTPERVAEYGSQMVRGLLDGGVYCSLKHFPGHGDTAVDSHLGLPCIDRSFDELMQRELKPFIAGIEAGAPAVMTTHILFPQIEPEHIPATMSRRIMTGLLREKLGFGGIIISDCMEMDAIKKFYGTVNGVLAAMKAGVDLVFVSQTPALAAEAMQNARRAAENGELDLAELDVSVQRMLEAKAQCAAMQPKTLGDEAACRARAEEVRAASITAVHLPRGGMPALGDNPLFLGCADYRSTIASNGESSGFTFPEEMRRHADKGTALVTDKDPGDAEIAEVVSQAAAHSCIVLGTYNGHILQGQLRLAKALAATGLPMILVALRNPYDLRNMPNHVAALAGWEYTRPLFDALWPVLNGTARPTGKLPLLTLTKAAK
;
A
#
# COMPACT_ATOMS: atom_id res chain seq x y z
N MET A 1 6.89 -10.33 30.57
CA MET A 1 5.77 -9.54 30.02
C MET A 1 4.67 -9.51 31.06
N ARG A 2 4.06 -8.37 31.30
CA ARG A 2 2.98 -8.18 32.27
C ARG A 2 1.74 -8.99 31.88
N THR A 3 1.04 -9.56 32.85
CA THR A 3 -0.17 -10.36 32.62
C THR A 3 -1.41 -9.47 32.63
N LEU A 4 -2.50 -9.94 32.01
CA LEU A 4 -3.78 -9.23 31.98
C LEU A 4 -4.30 -8.85 33.38
N GLN A 5 -4.12 -9.75 34.37
CA GLN A 5 -4.60 -9.57 35.74
C GLN A 5 -3.85 -8.47 36.51
N GLU A 6 -2.63 -8.15 36.09
CA GLU A 6 -1.81 -7.08 36.67
C GLU A 6 -2.11 -5.70 36.10
N MET A 7 -2.94 -5.63 35.03
CA MET A 7 -3.23 -4.39 34.31
C MET A 7 -4.42 -3.64 34.91
N THR A 8 -4.24 -2.34 35.08
CA THR A 8 -5.34 -1.39 35.34
C THR A 8 -6.22 -1.22 34.09
N LEU A 9 -7.44 -0.69 34.27
CA LEU A 9 -8.31 -0.35 33.13
C LEU A 9 -7.62 0.56 32.11
N GLN A 10 -6.85 1.55 32.54
CA GLN A 10 -6.14 2.47 31.66
C GLN A 10 -5.08 1.74 30.82
N GLU A 11 -4.34 0.82 31.40
CA GLU A 11 -3.33 0.02 30.70
C GLU A 11 -3.98 -0.95 29.70
N LYS A 12 -5.11 -1.56 30.06
CA LYS A 12 -5.89 -2.40 29.14
C LYS A 12 -6.37 -1.62 27.93
N LEU A 13 -6.97 -0.46 28.13
CA LEU A 13 -7.41 0.43 27.04
C LEU A 13 -6.21 0.87 26.19
N GLY A 14 -5.09 1.23 26.80
CA GLY A 14 -3.87 1.63 26.10
C GLY A 14 -3.30 0.57 25.17
N GLN A 15 -3.46 -0.72 25.48
CA GLN A 15 -3.05 -1.82 24.59
C GLN A 15 -3.89 -1.88 23.31
N ARG A 16 -5.09 -1.29 23.29
CA ARG A 16 -5.99 -1.29 22.14
C ARG A 16 -5.84 -0.06 21.24
N LEU A 17 -4.86 0.80 21.49
CA LEU A 17 -4.58 1.97 20.67
C LEU A 17 -3.19 1.91 20.05
N ALA A 18 -3.10 2.22 18.76
CA ALA A 18 -1.88 2.58 18.06
C ALA A 18 -1.92 4.07 17.72
N ALA A 19 -0.93 4.83 18.16
CA ALA A 19 -0.86 6.25 17.93
C ALA A 19 0.39 6.63 17.10
N GLY A 20 0.26 7.72 16.33
CA GLY A 20 1.35 8.31 15.56
C GLY A 20 1.57 9.78 15.91
N PHE A 21 2.60 10.36 15.32
CA PHE A 21 3.01 11.74 15.57
C PHE A 21 3.65 12.38 14.33
N GLN A 22 3.93 13.68 14.40
CA GLN A 22 4.60 14.44 13.35
C GLN A 22 6.09 14.62 13.70
N GLY A 23 6.97 14.52 12.68
CA GLY A 23 8.39 14.79 12.82
C GLY A 23 9.25 13.55 13.03
N LEU A 24 10.57 13.75 13.02
CA LEU A 24 11.59 12.69 13.11
C LEU A 24 11.84 12.19 14.54
N GLU A 25 11.39 12.95 15.54
CA GLU A 25 11.49 12.62 16.95
C GLU A 25 10.12 12.73 17.61
N PRO A 26 9.81 11.92 18.64
CA PRO A 26 8.53 12.00 19.32
C PRO A 26 8.42 13.33 20.10
N PRO A 27 7.40 14.17 19.82
CA PRO A 27 7.19 15.41 20.55
C PRO A 27 6.72 15.12 21.98
N GLU A 28 6.88 16.12 22.87
CA GLU A 28 6.50 16.00 24.29
C GLU A 28 5.03 15.60 24.47
N GLU A 29 4.13 16.11 23.63
CA GLU A 29 2.73 15.76 23.63
C GLU A 29 2.52 14.25 23.39
N PHE A 30 3.27 13.65 22.48
CA PHE A 30 3.20 12.22 22.22
C PHE A 30 3.76 11.38 23.38
N LEU A 31 4.86 11.84 23.98
CA LEU A 31 5.42 11.19 25.18
C LEU A 31 4.45 11.25 26.36
N ARG A 32 3.75 12.37 26.56
CA ARG A 32 2.67 12.50 27.57
C ARG A 32 1.52 11.54 27.27
N LEU A 33 1.11 11.41 26.01
CA LEU A 33 0.07 10.45 25.60
C LEU A 33 0.42 9.02 26.06
N ILE A 34 1.66 8.57 25.81
CA ILE A 34 2.13 7.25 26.25
C ILE A 34 2.07 7.15 27.80
N LYS A 35 2.56 8.17 28.50
CA LYS A 35 2.65 8.17 29.95
C LYS A 35 1.28 8.18 30.64
N GLU A 36 0.38 9.07 30.21
CA GLU A 36 -0.91 9.32 30.87
C GLU A 36 -1.96 8.28 30.47
N TYR A 37 -2.00 7.91 29.18
CA TYR A 37 -3.02 6.99 28.64
C TYR A 37 -2.50 5.58 28.41
N LYS A 38 -1.22 5.31 28.71
CA LYS A 38 -0.59 3.96 28.60
C LYS A 38 -0.71 3.38 27.19
N VAL A 39 -0.60 4.24 26.14
CA VAL A 39 -0.67 3.81 24.75
C VAL A 39 0.42 2.79 24.46
N GLY A 40 0.00 1.62 24.01
CA GLY A 40 0.84 0.42 23.94
C GLY A 40 1.36 0.09 22.53
N ASN A 41 1.01 0.87 21.49
CA ASN A 41 1.43 0.58 20.12
C ASN A 41 1.63 1.87 19.31
N ILE A 42 2.46 1.79 18.28
CA ILE A 42 2.93 2.95 17.52
C ILE A 42 2.80 2.71 16.03
N ILE A 43 2.40 3.74 15.28
CA ILE A 43 2.41 3.76 13.82
C ILE A 43 3.36 4.81 13.30
N LEU A 44 4.25 4.44 12.38
CA LEU A 44 5.22 5.31 11.73
C LEU A 44 4.88 5.51 10.25
N PHE A 45 5.20 6.70 9.74
CA PHE A 45 5.01 7.11 8.35
C PHE A 45 6.31 7.69 7.78
N ARG A 46 6.32 7.97 6.47
CA ARG A 46 7.47 8.59 5.80
C ARG A 46 7.97 9.86 6.51
N ARG A 47 7.09 10.67 7.07
CA ARG A 47 7.39 11.89 7.84
C ARG A 47 8.21 11.66 9.12
N ASN A 48 8.26 10.41 9.60
CA ASN A 48 9.03 10.03 10.78
C ASN A 48 10.40 9.44 10.44
N ILE A 49 10.75 9.34 9.16
CA ILE A 49 11.91 8.58 8.69
C ILE A 49 12.80 9.46 7.83
N GLN A 50 14.06 9.61 8.24
CA GLN A 50 15.10 10.26 7.47
C GLN A 50 15.92 9.21 6.70
N ASP A 51 16.46 8.23 7.43
CA ASP A 51 17.28 7.13 6.96
C ASP A 51 17.14 5.91 7.91
N GLY A 52 17.72 4.77 7.53
CA GLY A 52 17.67 3.55 8.33
C GLY A 52 18.26 3.68 9.74
N PRO A 53 19.46 4.27 9.93
CA PRO A 53 20.05 4.52 11.25
C PRO A 53 19.17 5.38 12.16
N GLN A 54 18.57 6.47 11.63
CA GLN A 54 17.65 7.32 12.38
C GLN A 54 16.40 6.53 12.78
N LEU A 55 15.79 5.78 11.86
CA LEU A 55 14.61 4.96 12.13
C LEU A 55 14.90 3.92 13.23
N LYS A 56 16.04 3.25 13.16
CA LYS A 56 16.46 2.28 14.18
C LYS A 56 16.57 2.93 15.57
N LYS A 57 17.17 4.11 15.65
CA LYS A 57 17.29 4.88 16.91
C LYS A 57 15.90 5.29 17.41
N LEU A 58 15.03 5.76 16.51
CA LEU A 58 13.66 6.14 16.83
C LEU A 58 12.87 4.95 17.40
N CYS A 59 12.88 3.80 16.73
CA CYS A 59 12.21 2.59 17.18
C CYS A 59 12.71 2.12 18.56
N ALA A 60 14.03 2.15 18.78
CA ALA A 60 14.62 1.79 20.07
C ALA A 60 14.17 2.74 21.20
N THR A 61 14.12 4.05 20.93
CA THR A 61 13.66 5.06 21.89
C THR A 61 12.18 4.86 22.22
N LEU A 62 11.33 4.69 21.22
CA LEU A 62 9.89 4.50 21.40
C LEU A 62 9.58 3.20 22.15
N ARG A 63 10.27 2.11 21.81
CA ARG A 63 10.15 0.83 22.51
C ARG A 63 10.47 0.96 23.99
N LYS A 64 11.61 1.59 24.30
CA LYS A 64 12.03 1.83 25.69
C LYS A 64 10.97 2.63 26.47
N VAL A 65 10.48 3.76 25.90
CA VAL A 65 9.48 4.59 26.58
C VAL A 65 8.19 3.83 26.85
N VAL A 66 7.68 3.08 25.84
CA VAL A 66 6.44 2.31 26.02
C VAL A 66 6.62 1.19 27.04
N GLU A 67 7.75 0.47 27.02
CA GLU A 67 8.05 -0.59 27.99
C GLU A 67 8.18 -0.06 29.43
N GLU A 68 8.84 1.08 29.62
CA GLU A 68 8.97 1.74 30.93
C GLU A 68 7.60 2.17 31.48
N GLU A 69 6.70 2.67 30.61
CA GLU A 69 5.41 3.19 31.03
C GLU A 69 4.29 2.14 31.13
N THR A 70 4.37 1.05 30.38
CA THR A 70 3.29 0.04 30.30
C THR A 70 3.69 -1.35 30.82
N GLY A 71 4.99 -1.64 30.88
CA GLY A 71 5.52 -2.97 31.18
C GLY A 71 5.31 -3.99 30.05
N VAL A 72 4.93 -3.52 28.84
CA VAL A 72 4.65 -4.36 27.66
C VAL A 72 5.39 -3.80 26.45
N THR A 73 6.08 -4.65 25.71
CA THR A 73 6.72 -4.29 24.44
C THR A 73 5.67 -3.81 23.43
N PRO A 74 5.84 -2.62 22.79
CA PRO A 74 4.90 -2.16 21.78
C PRO A 74 5.00 -2.96 20.46
N PHE A 75 3.92 -3.01 19.69
CA PHE A 75 4.05 -3.12 18.25
C PHE A 75 4.45 -1.76 17.68
N ILE A 76 5.51 -1.74 16.86
CA ILE A 76 5.87 -0.61 16.02
C ILE A 76 5.48 -0.99 14.59
N THR A 77 4.49 -0.27 14.07
CA THR A 77 3.81 -0.61 12.81
C THR A 77 4.15 0.38 11.70
N ILE A 78 4.10 -0.09 10.45
CA ILE A 78 4.38 0.70 9.26
C ILE A 78 3.61 0.15 8.05
N ASP A 79 3.30 1.03 7.06
CA ASP A 79 2.80 0.63 5.74
C ASP A 79 3.97 0.47 4.75
N GLN A 80 4.58 -0.68 4.70
CA GLN A 80 5.64 -1.00 3.74
C GLN A 80 5.13 -2.04 2.75
N GLU A 81 4.31 -1.59 1.77
CA GLU A 81 3.71 -2.45 0.74
C GLU A 81 4.67 -2.73 -0.41
N GLY A 82 5.61 -1.80 -0.65
CA GLY A 82 6.46 -1.73 -1.83
C GLY A 82 5.87 -0.85 -2.94
N GLY A 83 6.71 -0.53 -3.93
CA GLY A 83 6.32 0.33 -5.05
C GLY A 83 5.78 1.68 -4.61
N VAL A 84 4.52 1.98 -4.96
CA VAL A 84 3.87 3.29 -4.71
C VAL A 84 3.54 3.56 -3.24
N VAL A 85 3.58 2.55 -2.38
CA VAL A 85 3.35 2.69 -0.93
C VAL A 85 4.56 2.11 -0.19
N THR A 86 5.56 2.96 0.00
CA THR A 86 6.77 2.66 0.74
C THR A 86 7.10 3.79 1.70
N ARG A 87 7.56 3.47 2.91
CA ARG A 87 7.92 4.47 3.92
C ARG A 87 9.43 4.53 4.12
N LEU A 88 10.13 3.44 3.81
CA LEU A 88 11.59 3.43 3.83
C LEU A 88 12.15 4.36 2.75
N PRO A 89 13.24 5.08 3.01
CA PRO A 89 13.89 5.95 2.03
C PRO A 89 14.54 5.15 0.89
N GLU A 90 14.90 5.82 -0.20
CA GLU A 90 15.55 5.19 -1.37
C GLU A 90 16.93 4.59 -1.04
N SER A 91 17.58 5.03 0.05
CA SER A 91 18.84 4.43 0.52
C SER A 91 18.68 2.98 0.96
N GLU A 92 17.50 2.62 1.46
CA GLU A 92 17.17 1.27 1.91
C GLU A 92 16.73 0.37 0.73
N VAL A 93 16.65 -0.94 0.95
CA VAL A 93 16.18 -1.85 -0.09
C VAL A 93 14.65 -1.82 -0.17
N ASN A 94 14.13 -1.21 -1.22
CA ASN A 94 12.71 -1.14 -1.48
C ASN A 94 12.28 -2.15 -2.53
N ILE A 95 11.26 -2.93 -2.24
CA ILE A 95 10.70 -3.94 -3.15
C ILE A 95 9.78 -3.30 -4.21
N PRO A 96 9.62 -3.93 -5.39
CA PRO A 96 8.56 -3.55 -6.33
C PRO A 96 7.18 -3.78 -5.74
N GLY A 97 6.18 -3.02 -6.23
CA GLY A 97 4.80 -3.11 -5.77
C GLY A 97 4.12 -4.44 -6.14
N ALA A 98 2.97 -4.72 -5.52
CA ALA A 98 2.26 -5.99 -5.64
C ALA A 98 1.95 -6.38 -7.09
N MET A 99 1.45 -5.44 -7.92
CA MET A 99 1.16 -5.74 -9.33
C MET A 99 2.41 -6.01 -10.15
N ALA A 100 3.52 -5.34 -9.87
CA ALA A 100 4.82 -5.63 -10.46
C ALA A 100 5.29 -7.04 -10.11
N VAL A 101 5.21 -7.42 -8.84
CA VAL A 101 5.55 -8.78 -8.39
C VAL A 101 4.67 -9.83 -9.09
N ALA A 102 3.37 -9.58 -9.23
CA ALA A 102 2.46 -10.49 -9.94
C ALA A 102 2.77 -10.56 -11.45
N ALA A 103 3.23 -9.45 -12.04
CA ALA A 103 3.62 -9.40 -13.44
C ALA A 103 4.81 -10.31 -13.78
N THR A 104 5.62 -10.71 -12.82
CA THR A 104 6.70 -11.69 -13.04
C THR A 104 6.17 -13.08 -13.41
N GLY A 105 4.90 -13.37 -13.10
CA GLY A 105 4.28 -14.68 -13.35
C GLY A 105 4.81 -15.81 -12.45
N ASN A 106 5.54 -15.48 -11.38
CA ASN A 106 6.09 -16.43 -10.40
C ASN A 106 5.70 -16.05 -8.97
N PRO A 107 4.75 -16.75 -8.31
CA PRO A 107 4.32 -16.44 -6.95
C PRO A 107 5.43 -16.52 -5.90
N ARG A 108 6.48 -17.31 -6.13
CA ARG A 108 7.65 -17.36 -5.25
C ARG A 108 8.31 -16.00 -5.07
N ASN A 109 8.23 -15.12 -6.07
CA ASN A 109 8.75 -13.75 -5.96
C ASN A 109 8.03 -12.94 -4.87
N ALA A 110 6.73 -13.18 -4.64
CA ALA A 110 6.02 -12.55 -3.53
C ALA A 110 6.53 -13.01 -2.15
N TYR A 111 6.86 -14.30 -2.01
CA TYR A 111 7.51 -14.80 -0.79
C TYR A 111 8.88 -14.15 -0.56
N ASP A 112 9.73 -14.12 -1.59
CA ASP A 112 11.08 -13.55 -1.48
C ASP A 112 11.00 -12.04 -1.15
N MET A 113 10.06 -11.30 -1.76
CA MET A 113 9.83 -9.88 -1.43
C MET A 113 9.30 -9.70 0.00
N GLY A 114 8.45 -10.59 0.49
CA GLY A 114 8.00 -10.59 1.89
C GLY A 114 9.16 -10.82 2.87
N LEU A 115 10.00 -11.81 2.59
CA LEU A 115 11.17 -12.12 3.41
C LEU A 115 12.17 -10.96 3.45
N LEU A 116 12.44 -10.33 2.28
CA LEU A 116 13.28 -9.15 2.17
C LEU A 116 12.71 -7.97 2.96
N THR A 117 11.44 -7.65 2.76
CA THR A 117 10.77 -6.57 3.51
C THR A 117 10.85 -6.79 5.02
N ALA A 118 10.62 -8.02 5.48
CA ALA A 118 10.73 -8.34 6.89
C ALA A 118 12.16 -8.14 7.43
N GLN A 119 13.17 -8.55 6.66
CA GLN A 119 14.57 -8.37 7.02
C GLN A 119 14.92 -6.87 7.17
N GLU A 120 14.52 -6.03 6.21
CA GLU A 120 14.72 -4.58 6.25
C GLU A 120 14.01 -3.93 7.45
N LEU A 121 12.73 -4.23 7.65
CA LEU A 121 11.95 -3.67 8.75
C LEU A 121 12.52 -4.04 10.12
N ARG A 122 12.93 -5.28 10.31
CA ARG A 122 13.54 -5.72 11.56
C ARG A 122 14.88 -5.06 11.83
N SER A 123 15.70 -4.84 10.79
CA SER A 123 16.99 -4.15 10.93
C SER A 123 16.81 -2.74 11.51
N CYS A 124 15.66 -2.12 11.22
CA CYS A 124 15.24 -0.81 11.71
C CYS A 124 14.45 -0.85 13.03
N GLY A 125 14.11 -2.06 13.55
CA GLY A 125 13.36 -2.22 14.79
C GLY A 125 11.83 -2.13 14.63
N VAL A 126 11.30 -2.25 13.41
CA VAL A 126 9.88 -2.38 13.11
C VAL A 126 9.50 -3.85 13.12
N ASP A 127 8.40 -4.22 13.77
CA ASP A 127 7.99 -5.60 13.99
C ASP A 127 6.60 -5.94 13.41
N PHE A 128 5.88 -4.97 12.87
CA PHE A 128 4.56 -5.20 12.29
C PHE A 128 4.34 -4.38 11.00
N ASN A 129 4.24 -5.07 9.88
CA ASN A 129 3.95 -4.46 8.58
C ASN A 129 2.44 -4.50 8.27
N LEU A 130 1.87 -3.35 7.92
CA LEU A 130 0.47 -3.23 7.50
C LEU A 130 0.34 -3.57 6.00
N ALA A 131 0.66 -4.80 5.65
CA ALA A 131 0.63 -5.43 4.33
C ALA A 131 0.51 -6.96 4.51
N PRO A 132 0.07 -7.72 3.49
CA PRO A 132 -0.22 -7.33 2.11
C PRO A 132 -1.62 -6.78 1.88
N VAL A 133 -1.79 -6.08 0.73
CA VAL A 133 -3.10 -5.74 0.18
C VAL A 133 -3.73 -6.99 -0.44
N MET A 134 -4.93 -7.36 0.03
CA MET A 134 -5.72 -8.51 -0.46
C MET A 134 -6.92 -8.06 -1.31
N ASP A 135 -7.01 -6.77 -1.61
CA ASP A 135 -8.05 -6.22 -2.46
C ASP A 135 -7.85 -6.64 -3.91
N ILE A 136 -8.94 -7.00 -4.59
CA ILE A 136 -8.93 -7.37 -6.00
C ILE A 136 -9.15 -6.11 -6.83
N ASN A 137 -8.24 -5.78 -7.76
CA ASN A 137 -8.36 -4.60 -8.62
C ASN A 137 -9.41 -4.81 -9.74
N CYS A 138 -10.66 -5.03 -9.36
CA CYS A 138 -11.75 -5.35 -10.27
C CYS A 138 -12.41 -4.13 -10.91
N ASN A 139 -12.18 -2.93 -10.37
CA ASN A 139 -12.67 -1.67 -10.91
C ASN A 139 -11.50 -0.81 -11.41
N PRO A 140 -11.36 -0.59 -12.72
CA PRO A 140 -10.32 0.26 -13.29
C PRO A 140 -10.35 1.73 -12.82
N ASP A 141 -11.53 2.21 -12.42
CA ASP A 141 -11.73 3.60 -11.96
C ASP A 141 -11.46 3.74 -10.45
N ASN A 142 -11.03 2.66 -9.78
CA ASN A 142 -10.66 2.71 -8.37
C ASN A 142 -9.40 3.58 -8.18
N PRO A 143 -9.48 4.71 -7.47
CA PRO A 143 -8.36 5.63 -7.34
C PRO A 143 -7.34 5.18 -6.30
N VAL A 144 -7.69 4.21 -5.42
CA VAL A 144 -6.92 3.87 -4.21
C VAL A 144 -6.08 2.62 -4.39
N ILE A 145 -6.65 1.56 -4.97
CA ILE A 145 -6.04 0.23 -5.04
C ILE A 145 -5.09 0.13 -6.24
N GLY A 146 -5.59 0.03 -7.46
CA GLY A 146 -4.76 -0.01 -8.66
C GLY A 146 -3.60 -1.01 -8.53
N VAL A 147 -2.38 -0.52 -8.79
CA VAL A 147 -1.12 -1.30 -8.71
C VAL A 147 -0.75 -1.83 -7.33
N ARG A 148 -1.45 -1.42 -6.26
CA ARG A 148 -1.27 -1.99 -4.92
C ARG A 148 -1.82 -3.41 -4.80
N SER A 149 -2.72 -3.83 -5.72
CA SER A 149 -3.24 -5.20 -5.82
C SER A 149 -2.32 -6.09 -6.65
N TYR A 150 -2.33 -7.39 -6.40
CA TYR A 150 -1.66 -8.40 -7.24
C TYR A 150 -2.38 -8.67 -8.57
N GLY A 151 -3.59 -8.16 -8.77
CA GLY A 151 -4.32 -8.30 -10.03
C GLY A 151 -5.83 -8.15 -9.89
N ASP A 152 -6.54 -8.52 -10.96
CA ASP A 152 -7.99 -8.37 -11.09
C ASP A 152 -8.78 -9.68 -10.90
N THR A 153 -8.13 -10.74 -10.42
CA THR A 153 -8.81 -12.02 -10.10
C THR A 153 -8.55 -12.44 -8.66
N PRO A 154 -9.57 -13.02 -7.99
CA PRO A 154 -9.43 -13.47 -6.61
C PRO A 154 -8.36 -14.55 -6.44
N GLU A 155 -8.21 -15.45 -7.41
CA GLU A 155 -7.22 -16.54 -7.37
C GLU A 155 -5.79 -16.01 -7.38
N ARG A 156 -5.50 -15.00 -8.24
CA ARG A 156 -4.16 -14.39 -8.29
C ARG A 156 -3.83 -13.63 -7.02
N VAL A 157 -4.77 -12.82 -6.52
CA VAL A 157 -4.54 -12.06 -5.28
C VAL A 157 -4.36 -13.03 -4.10
N ALA A 158 -5.15 -14.10 -4.02
CA ALA A 158 -5.00 -15.14 -3.01
C ALA A 158 -3.62 -15.82 -3.07
N GLU A 159 -3.18 -16.23 -4.27
CA GLU A 159 -1.92 -16.93 -4.46
C GLU A 159 -0.71 -16.08 -4.06
N TYR A 160 -0.59 -14.87 -4.63
CA TYR A 160 0.55 -13.99 -4.36
C TYR A 160 0.51 -13.39 -2.96
N GLY A 161 -0.66 -12.95 -2.49
CA GLY A 161 -0.84 -12.43 -1.14
C GLY A 161 -0.48 -13.44 -0.06
N SER A 162 -0.87 -14.70 -0.22
CA SER A 162 -0.49 -15.78 0.71
C SER A 162 1.02 -16.05 0.74
N GLN A 163 1.70 -15.92 -0.39
CA GLN A 163 3.17 -16.03 -0.43
C GLN A 163 3.84 -14.86 0.29
N MET A 164 3.33 -13.63 0.10
CA MET A 164 3.82 -12.45 0.82
C MET A 164 3.64 -12.62 2.33
N VAL A 165 2.48 -13.11 2.80
CA VAL A 165 2.24 -13.43 4.22
C VAL A 165 3.30 -14.38 4.75
N ARG A 166 3.54 -15.49 4.06
CA ARG A 166 4.56 -16.48 4.47
C ARG A 166 5.96 -15.88 4.53
N GLY A 167 6.32 -15.05 3.53
CA GLY A 167 7.62 -14.39 3.49
C GLY A 167 7.82 -13.44 4.67
N LEU A 168 6.82 -12.60 4.98
CA LEU A 168 6.86 -11.67 6.12
C LEU A 168 6.98 -12.42 7.47
N LEU A 169 6.19 -13.48 7.66
CA LEU A 169 6.22 -14.28 8.88
C LEU A 169 7.54 -15.06 9.03
N ASP A 170 8.01 -15.70 7.97
CA ASP A 170 9.30 -16.39 7.95
C ASP A 170 10.46 -15.42 8.21
N GLY A 171 10.35 -14.17 7.79
CA GLY A 171 11.29 -13.09 8.10
C GLY A 171 11.14 -12.50 9.51
N GLY A 172 10.14 -12.95 10.28
CA GLY A 172 9.94 -12.56 11.67
C GLY A 172 9.28 -11.20 11.87
N VAL A 173 8.42 -10.78 10.94
CA VAL A 173 7.60 -9.56 11.03
C VAL A 173 6.13 -9.95 10.96
N TYR A 174 5.34 -9.42 11.89
CA TYR A 174 3.87 -9.53 11.83
C TYR A 174 3.34 -8.83 10.59
N CYS A 175 2.22 -9.33 10.07
CA CYS A 175 1.59 -8.77 8.86
C CYS A 175 0.07 -8.65 9.03
N SER A 176 -0.55 -7.81 8.20
CA SER A 176 -1.99 -7.58 8.21
C SER A 176 -2.56 -7.64 6.81
N LEU A 177 -3.57 -8.48 6.61
CA LEU A 177 -4.35 -8.49 5.38
C LEU A 177 -5.25 -7.25 5.30
N LYS A 178 -5.28 -6.54 4.17
CA LYS A 178 -6.08 -5.31 4.03
C LYS A 178 -6.70 -5.16 2.64
N HIS A 179 -7.86 -4.51 2.52
CA HIS A 179 -8.71 -3.86 3.54
C HIS A 179 -10.04 -4.61 3.63
N PHE A 180 -10.24 -5.37 4.69
CA PHE A 180 -11.39 -6.27 4.87
C PHE A 180 -12.71 -5.51 5.00
N PRO A 181 -13.80 -5.97 4.35
CA PRO A 181 -13.97 -7.19 3.54
C PRO A 181 -13.67 -7.03 2.04
N GLY A 182 -13.00 -5.96 1.60
CA GLY A 182 -12.57 -5.69 0.23
C GLY A 182 -12.79 -4.23 -0.17
N HIS A 183 -11.77 -3.60 -0.76
CA HIS A 183 -11.76 -2.20 -1.20
C HIS A 183 -11.67 -2.06 -2.73
N GLY A 184 -11.54 -3.17 -3.47
CA GLY A 184 -11.21 -3.13 -4.89
C GLY A 184 -12.32 -2.63 -5.82
N ASP A 185 -13.60 -2.72 -5.40
CA ASP A 185 -14.78 -2.34 -6.19
C ASP A 185 -15.34 -0.95 -5.82
N THR A 186 -14.51 -0.05 -5.31
CA THR A 186 -14.95 1.33 -5.01
C THR A 186 -14.56 2.29 -6.13
N ALA A 187 -15.44 3.27 -6.41
CA ALA A 187 -15.16 4.39 -7.29
C ALA A 187 -14.84 5.69 -6.52
N VAL A 188 -14.87 5.64 -5.18
CA VAL A 188 -14.61 6.79 -4.28
C VAL A 188 -13.45 6.43 -3.37
N ASP A 189 -12.53 7.37 -3.21
CA ASP A 189 -11.44 7.25 -2.23
C ASP A 189 -12.00 7.45 -0.81
N SER A 190 -11.83 6.45 0.07
CA SER A 190 -12.22 6.50 1.47
C SER A 190 -11.48 7.59 2.29
N HIS A 191 -10.39 8.13 1.76
CA HIS A 191 -9.71 9.28 2.32
C HIS A 191 -10.43 10.62 2.02
N LEU A 192 -11.31 10.65 1.01
CA LEU A 192 -12.00 11.85 0.56
C LEU A 192 -13.50 11.83 0.84
N GLY A 193 -14.09 10.65 1.02
CA GLY A 193 -15.52 10.45 1.21
C GLY A 193 -15.87 9.11 1.84
N LEU A 194 -17.15 8.78 1.89
CA LEU A 194 -17.67 7.51 2.42
C LEU A 194 -18.03 6.58 1.25
N PRO A 195 -17.15 5.64 0.84
CA PRO A 195 -17.44 4.74 -0.25
C PRO A 195 -18.46 3.67 0.15
N CYS A 196 -19.13 3.09 -0.84
CA CYS A 196 -20.16 2.07 -0.66
C CYS A 196 -19.95 0.92 -1.65
N ILE A 197 -20.07 -0.31 -1.18
CA ILE A 197 -20.09 -1.53 -1.99
C ILE A 197 -21.42 -2.24 -1.73
N ASP A 198 -22.29 -2.20 -2.73
CA ASP A 198 -23.61 -2.83 -2.67
C ASP A 198 -23.53 -4.29 -3.13
N ARG A 199 -22.99 -5.15 -2.25
CA ARG A 199 -22.83 -6.59 -2.47
C ARG A 199 -23.36 -7.38 -1.29
N SER A 200 -24.01 -8.48 -1.61
CA SER A 200 -24.45 -9.47 -0.62
C SER A 200 -23.26 -10.23 -0.03
N PHE A 201 -23.49 -10.88 1.11
CA PHE A 201 -22.51 -11.79 1.70
C PHE A 201 -22.06 -12.89 0.71
N ASP A 202 -22.99 -13.51 -0.01
CA ASP A 202 -22.68 -14.60 -0.93
C ASP A 202 -21.82 -14.12 -2.12
N GLU A 203 -22.05 -12.91 -2.62
CA GLU A 203 -21.21 -12.29 -3.65
C GLU A 203 -19.80 -12.01 -3.12
N LEU A 204 -19.67 -11.46 -1.90
CA LEU A 204 -18.36 -11.24 -1.28
C LEU A 204 -17.60 -12.56 -1.06
N MET A 205 -18.28 -13.63 -0.64
CA MET A 205 -17.68 -14.97 -0.49
C MET A 205 -17.15 -15.54 -1.81
N GLN A 206 -17.82 -15.24 -2.92
CA GLN A 206 -17.42 -15.74 -4.23
C GLN A 206 -16.21 -14.98 -4.82
N ARG A 207 -15.96 -13.75 -4.39
CA ARG A 207 -14.91 -12.90 -4.96
C ARG A 207 -14.01 -12.27 -3.89
N GLU A 208 -14.47 -11.25 -3.17
CA GLU A 208 -13.66 -10.38 -2.32
C GLU A 208 -13.03 -11.12 -1.13
N LEU A 209 -13.75 -12.07 -0.54
CA LEU A 209 -13.29 -12.77 0.67
C LEU A 209 -12.33 -13.93 0.37
N LYS A 210 -12.27 -14.45 -0.85
CA LYS A 210 -11.33 -15.54 -1.20
C LYS A 210 -9.87 -15.21 -0.89
N PRO A 211 -9.30 -14.03 -1.28
CA PRO A 211 -7.95 -13.68 -0.90
C PRO A 211 -7.74 -13.60 0.61
N PHE A 212 -8.70 -13.04 1.36
CA PHE A 212 -8.59 -12.94 2.83
C PHE A 212 -8.59 -14.32 3.48
N ILE A 213 -9.48 -15.23 3.05
CA ILE A 213 -9.50 -16.61 3.53
C ILE A 213 -8.16 -17.29 3.27
N ALA A 214 -7.64 -17.20 2.05
CA ALA A 214 -6.34 -17.77 1.70
C ALA A 214 -5.18 -17.16 2.52
N GLY A 215 -5.21 -15.86 2.80
CA GLY A 215 -4.23 -15.19 3.65
C GLY A 215 -4.32 -15.64 5.12
N ILE A 216 -5.52 -15.84 5.65
CA ILE A 216 -5.75 -16.39 7.00
C ILE A 216 -5.22 -17.83 7.07
N GLU A 217 -5.51 -18.67 6.08
CA GLU A 217 -4.98 -20.04 5.97
C GLU A 217 -3.45 -20.07 5.81
N ALA A 218 -2.85 -19.03 5.23
CA ALA A 218 -1.40 -18.86 5.16
C ALA A 218 -0.77 -18.45 6.51
N GLY A 219 -1.59 -18.18 7.54
CA GLY A 219 -1.16 -17.87 8.89
C GLY A 219 -1.13 -16.37 9.22
N ALA A 220 -1.78 -15.51 8.42
CA ALA A 220 -1.81 -14.07 8.71
C ALA A 220 -2.33 -13.78 10.12
N PRO A 221 -1.55 -13.09 10.97
CA PRO A 221 -1.90 -12.87 12.38
C PRO A 221 -2.86 -11.70 12.59
N ALA A 222 -3.04 -10.84 11.58
CA ALA A 222 -3.92 -9.69 11.67
C ALA A 222 -4.70 -9.45 10.37
N VAL A 223 -5.89 -8.81 10.53
CA VAL A 223 -6.73 -8.32 9.43
C VAL A 223 -7.10 -6.88 9.71
N MET A 224 -6.83 -6.00 8.75
CA MET A 224 -7.21 -4.59 8.79
C MET A 224 -8.56 -4.37 8.13
N THR A 225 -9.43 -3.65 8.81
CA THR A 225 -10.77 -3.30 8.31
C THR A 225 -10.71 -2.11 7.36
N THR A 226 -11.83 -1.87 6.66
CA THR A 226 -12.01 -0.72 5.78
C THR A 226 -13.13 0.21 6.23
N HIS A 227 -13.04 1.51 5.89
CA HIS A 227 -14.08 2.52 6.17
C HIS A 227 -15.09 2.62 5.02
N ILE A 228 -15.70 1.47 4.65
CA ILE A 228 -16.64 1.34 3.52
C ILE A 228 -18.00 0.86 4.04
N LEU A 229 -19.06 1.36 3.43
CA LEU A 229 -20.43 0.90 3.67
C LEU A 229 -20.70 -0.38 2.88
N PHE A 230 -21.36 -1.36 3.54
CA PHE A 230 -21.85 -2.59 2.93
C PHE A 230 -23.35 -2.77 3.28
N PRO A 231 -24.25 -2.02 2.63
CA PRO A 231 -25.67 -1.91 3.07
C PRO A 231 -26.44 -3.23 3.06
N GLN A 232 -26.06 -4.20 2.22
CA GLN A 232 -26.69 -5.53 2.23
C GLN A 232 -26.26 -6.40 3.42
N ILE A 233 -25.18 -6.03 4.13
CA ILE A 233 -24.70 -6.73 5.33
C ILE A 233 -24.99 -5.91 6.57
N GLU A 234 -24.74 -4.60 6.51
CA GLU A 234 -24.95 -3.64 7.59
C GLU A 234 -25.97 -2.58 7.19
N PRO A 235 -27.26 -2.81 7.45
CA PRO A 235 -28.33 -1.93 7.01
C PRO A 235 -28.39 -0.58 7.79
N GLU A 236 -27.66 -0.44 8.89
CA GLU A 236 -27.59 0.82 9.66
C GLU A 236 -26.70 1.87 8.99
N HIS A 237 -26.16 1.58 7.81
CA HIS A 237 -25.29 2.47 7.04
C HIS A 237 -24.07 2.98 7.82
N ILE A 238 -23.49 2.15 8.66
CA ILE A 238 -22.22 2.39 9.32
C ILE A 238 -21.07 1.65 8.59
N PRO A 239 -19.85 2.19 8.55
CA PRO A 239 -18.75 1.55 7.85
C PRO A 239 -18.32 0.24 8.52
N ALA A 240 -17.73 -0.66 7.74
CA ALA A 240 -17.32 -1.98 8.20
C ALA A 240 -16.52 -1.95 9.50
N THR A 241 -15.60 -1.00 9.67
CA THR A 241 -14.79 -0.82 10.88
C THR A 241 -15.63 -0.64 12.15
N MET A 242 -16.81 -0.05 12.06
CA MET A 242 -17.71 0.23 13.18
C MET A 242 -18.85 -0.78 13.28
N SER A 243 -18.96 -1.72 12.35
CA SER A 243 -20.03 -2.72 12.28
C SER A 243 -19.69 -3.98 13.07
N ARG A 244 -20.41 -4.23 14.15
CA ARG A 244 -20.31 -5.50 14.89
C ARG A 244 -20.71 -6.70 14.02
N ARG A 245 -21.69 -6.53 13.11
CA ARG A 245 -22.09 -7.59 12.17
C ARG A 245 -20.94 -8.01 11.25
N ILE A 246 -20.10 -7.05 10.83
CA ILE A 246 -18.97 -7.34 9.95
C ILE A 246 -17.76 -7.79 10.76
N MET A 247 -17.37 -7.07 11.83
CA MET A 247 -16.16 -7.39 12.58
C MET A 247 -16.32 -8.67 13.42
N THR A 248 -17.33 -8.74 14.25
CA THR A 248 -17.59 -9.92 15.08
C THR A 248 -18.32 -10.99 14.28
N GLY A 249 -19.48 -10.69 13.72
CA GLY A 249 -20.33 -11.69 13.09
C GLY A 249 -19.72 -12.32 11.84
N LEU A 250 -19.14 -11.52 10.94
CA LEU A 250 -18.55 -12.05 9.72
C LEU A 250 -17.11 -12.54 9.95
N LEU A 251 -16.19 -11.68 10.41
CA LEU A 251 -14.77 -12.02 10.46
C LEU A 251 -14.44 -12.99 11.61
N ARG A 252 -14.92 -12.73 12.83
CA ARG A 252 -14.64 -13.59 13.99
C ARG A 252 -15.40 -14.91 13.93
N GLU A 253 -16.75 -14.83 13.82
CA GLU A 253 -17.61 -16.00 14.01
C GLU A 253 -17.72 -16.81 12.71
N LYS A 254 -18.08 -16.17 11.59
CA LYS A 254 -18.38 -16.89 10.35
C LYS A 254 -17.11 -17.35 9.62
N LEU A 255 -16.05 -16.53 9.56
CA LEU A 255 -14.76 -16.91 8.97
C LEU A 255 -13.80 -17.52 9.99
N GLY A 256 -14.13 -17.54 11.28
CA GLY A 256 -13.33 -18.17 12.33
C GLY A 256 -11.98 -17.51 12.59
N PHE A 257 -11.82 -16.20 12.30
CA PHE A 257 -10.54 -15.54 12.46
C PHE A 257 -10.17 -15.31 13.92
N GLY A 258 -9.13 -16.00 14.40
CA GLY A 258 -8.64 -15.91 15.78
C GLY A 258 -7.60 -14.82 16.05
N GLY A 259 -7.00 -14.21 15.03
CA GLY A 259 -5.94 -13.20 15.14
C GLY A 259 -6.42 -11.80 15.53
N ILE A 260 -5.59 -10.77 15.36
CA ILE A 260 -5.90 -9.38 15.72
C ILE A 260 -6.73 -8.72 14.59
N ILE A 261 -7.87 -8.12 14.94
CA ILE A 261 -8.59 -7.21 14.04
C ILE A 261 -8.08 -5.79 14.30
N ILE A 262 -7.58 -5.13 13.26
CA ILE A 262 -7.08 -3.76 13.36
C ILE A 262 -7.92 -2.81 12.50
N SER A 263 -8.06 -1.54 12.90
CA SER A 263 -8.70 -0.54 12.06
C SER A 263 -7.73 0.01 11.02
N ASP A 264 -8.25 0.59 9.94
CA ASP A 264 -7.54 1.64 9.22
C ASP A 264 -7.55 2.94 10.07
N CYS A 265 -6.84 3.99 9.63
CA CYS A 265 -6.71 5.21 10.39
C CYS A 265 -8.06 5.90 10.64
N MET A 266 -8.42 6.09 11.91
CA MET A 266 -9.69 6.70 12.31
C MET A 266 -9.75 8.22 12.07
N GLU A 267 -8.66 8.82 11.60
CA GLU A 267 -8.61 10.23 11.17
C GLU A 267 -8.88 10.42 9.67
N MET A 268 -9.15 9.32 8.93
CA MET A 268 -9.59 9.41 7.53
C MET A 268 -10.96 10.07 7.43
N ASP A 269 -11.18 10.82 6.35
CA ASP A 269 -12.38 11.63 6.15
C ASP A 269 -13.68 10.82 6.21
N ALA A 270 -13.66 9.57 5.77
CA ALA A 270 -14.78 8.64 5.88
C ALA A 270 -15.26 8.44 7.35
N ILE A 271 -14.40 8.57 8.34
CA ILE A 271 -14.75 8.52 9.75
C ILE A 271 -14.84 9.94 10.34
N LYS A 272 -13.79 10.74 10.13
CA LYS A 272 -13.67 12.08 10.74
C LYS A 272 -14.84 13.00 10.43
N LYS A 273 -15.26 13.04 9.15
CA LYS A 273 -16.34 13.95 8.70
C LYS A 273 -17.74 13.46 9.07
N PHE A 274 -17.97 12.15 9.08
CA PHE A 274 -19.31 11.59 9.23
C PHE A 274 -19.63 11.15 10.65
N TYR A 275 -18.64 10.74 11.44
CA TYR A 275 -18.83 10.15 12.78
C TYR A 275 -18.00 10.84 13.86
N GLY A 276 -16.93 11.55 13.48
CA GLY A 276 -15.91 12.07 14.40
C GLY A 276 -14.93 10.98 14.86
N THR A 277 -13.64 11.28 14.85
CA THR A 277 -12.58 10.33 15.20
C THR A 277 -12.79 9.71 16.60
N VAL A 278 -13.10 10.50 17.60
CA VAL A 278 -13.27 10.06 19.00
C VAL A 278 -14.41 9.04 19.13
N ASN A 279 -15.57 9.34 18.53
CA ASN A 279 -16.72 8.43 18.53
C ASN A 279 -16.46 7.18 17.70
N GLY A 280 -15.78 7.34 16.55
CA GLY A 280 -15.39 6.24 15.69
C GLY A 280 -14.49 5.22 16.40
N VAL A 281 -13.51 5.69 17.17
CA VAL A 281 -12.62 4.83 17.99
C VAL A 281 -13.45 3.97 18.96
N LEU A 282 -14.36 4.56 19.71
CA LEU A 282 -15.21 3.81 20.63
C LEU A 282 -16.11 2.82 19.90
N ALA A 283 -16.72 3.24 18.78
CA ALA A 283 -17.58 2.37 17.98
C ALA A 283 -16.81 1.18 17.40
N ALA A 284 -15.58 1.40 16.90
CA ALA A 284 -14.71 0.31 16.43
C ALA A 284 -14.37 -0.68 17.56
N MET A 285 -14.04 -0.19 18.77
CA MET A 285 -13.81 -1.05 19.92
C MET A 285 -15.04 -1.90 20.26
N LYS A 286 -16.24 -1.30 20.26
CA LYS A 286 -17.53 -2.00 20.48
C LYS A 286 -17.84 -3.00 19.37
N ALA A 287 -17.39 -2.75 18.14
CA ALA A 287 -17.57 -3.67 17.01
C ALA A 287 -16.67 -4.92 17.09
N GLY A 288 -15.66 -4.92 17.96
CA GLY A 288 -14.72 -6.05 18.13
C GLY A 288 -13.35 -5.84 17.47
N VAL A 289 -13.01 -4.60 17.06
CA VAL A 289 -11.65 -4.25 16.60
C VAL A 289 -10.71 -4.26 17.80
N ASP A 290 -9.62 -5.02 17.72
CA ASP A 290 -8.65 -5.19 18.84
C ASP A 290 -7.67 -4.02 18.94
N LEU A 291 -7.19 -3.49 17.81
CA LEU A 291 -6.23 -2.40 17.76
C LEU A 291 -6.73 -1.29 16.85
N VAL A 292 -6.98 -0.11 17.42
CA VAL A 292 -7.53 1.04 16.69
C VAL A 292 -6.42 2.07 16.45
N PHE A 293 -6.35 2.63 15.23
CA PHE A 293 -5.30 3.53 14.79
C PHE A 293 -5.76 5.00 14.81
N VAL A 294 -5.06 5.85 15.57
CA VAL A 294 -5.12 7.32 15.52
C VAL A 294 -3.73 7.82 15.15
N SER A 295 -3.51 8.06 13.86
CA SER A 295 -2.18 8.00 13.27
C SER A 295 -1.43 9.33 13.21
N GLN A 296 -2.10 10.47 13.48
CA GLN A 296 -1.53 11.78 13.19
C GLN A 296 -1.59 12.76 14.36
N THR A 297 -2.66 12.74 15.14
CA THR A 297 -2.99 13.79 16.12
C THR A 297 -3.03 13.23 17.55
N PRO A 298 -1.95 13.38 18.35
CA PRO A 298 -1.91 12.88 19.73
C PRO A 298 -3.07 13.38 20.61
N ALA A 299 -3.52 14.62 20.42
CA ALA A 299 -4.65 15.17 21.16
C ALA A 299 -5.96 14.39 20.90
N LEU A 300 -6.26 14.03 19.63
CA LEU A 300 -7.42 13.19 19.31
C LEU A 300 -7.29 11.78 19.90
N ALA A 301 -6.09 11.24 19.93
CA ALA A 301 -5.83 9.96 20.59
C ALA A 301 -6.12 10.04 22.10
N ALA A 302 -5.70 11.13 22.78
CA ALA A 302 -5.99 11.37 24.18
C ALA A 302 -7.49 11.48 24.46
N GLU A 303 -8.21 12.27 23.65
CA GLU A 303 -9.68 12.42 23.76
C GLU A 303 -10.40 11.09 23.54
N ALA A 304 -9.95 10.28 22.56
CA ALA A 304 -10.52 8.96 22.29
C ALA A 304 -10.32 8.01 23.48
N MET A 305 -9.14 8.04 24.12
CA MET A 305 -8.87 7.25 25.31
C MET A 305 -9.69 7.67 26.51
N GLN A 306 -9.90 8.99 26.71
CA GLN A 306 -10.81 9.51 27.76
C GLN A 306 -12.24 9.04 27.52
N ASN A 307 -12.71 9.10 26.26
CA ASN A 307 -14.04 8.65 25.88
C ASN A 307 -14.22 7.14 26.11
N ALA A 308 -13.25 6.32 25.67
CA ALA A 308 -13.26 4.87 25.88
C ALA A 308 -13.24 4.50 27.38
N ARG A 309 -12.47 5.23 28.20
CA ARG A 309 -12.45 5.04 29.65
C ARG A 309 -13.81 5.33 30.28
N ARG A 310 -14.42 6.48 29.95
CA ARG A 310 -15.79 6.81 30.44
C ARG A 310 -16.81 5.75 30.04
N ALA A 311 -16.75 5.28 28.79
CA ALA A 311 -17.62 4.22 28.29
C ALA A 311 -17.46 2.90 29.06
N ALA A 312 -16.23 2.55 29.43
CA ALA A 312 -15.94 1.36 30.25
C ALA A 312 -16.45 1.54 31.69
N GLU A 313 -16.24 2.70 32.30
CA GLU A 313 -16.71 3.01 33.65
C GLU A 313 -18.25 3.06 33.74
N ASN A 314 -18.96 3.47 32.67
CA ASN A 314 -20.41 3.52 32.60
C ASN A 314 -21.06 2.21 32.11
N GLY A 315 -20.28 1.18 31.80
CA GLY A 315 -20.79 -0.10 31.29
C GLY A 315 -21.21 -0.09 29.82
N GLU A 316 -20.89 0.97 29.06
CA GLU A 316 -21.13 1.03 27.61
C GLU A 316 -20.09 0.21 26.79
N LEU A 317 -18.88 0.06 27.30
CA LEU A 317 -17.86 -0.85 26.78
C LEU A 317 -17.77 -2.05 27.69
N ASP A 318 -18.02 -3.25 27.16
CA ASP A 318 -17.99 -4.50 27.94
C ASP A 318 -16.55 -4.82 28.38
N LEU A 319 -16.35 -4.95 29.70
CA LEU A 319 -15.04 -5.22 30.28
C LEU A 319 -14.56 -6.65 30.01
N ALA A 320 -15.47 -7.62 29.86
CA ALA A 320 -15.08 -8.98 29.53
C ALA A 320 -14.59 -9.07 28.07
N GLU A 321 -15.25 -8.38 27.13
CA GLU A 321 -14.79 -8.27 25.76
C GLU A 321 -13.46 -7.48 25.66
N LEU A 322 -13.30 -6.42 26.48
CA LEU A 322 -12.05 -5.70 26.61
C LEU A 322 -10.91 -6.64 27.04
N ASP A 323 -11.13 -7.45 28.05
CA ASP A 323 -10.14 -8.40 28.58
C ASP A 323 -9.75 -9.45 27.52
N VAL A 324 -10.71 -10.02 26.80
CA VAL A 324 -10.46 -10.96 25.70
C VAL A 324 -9.63 -10.30 24.59
N SER A 325 -9.94 -9.05 24.22
CA SER A 325 -9.18 -8.32 23.21
C SER A 325 -7.75 -8.02 23.65
N VAL A 326 -7.56 -7.56 24.89
CA VAL A 326 -6.22 -7.29 25.45
C VAL A 326 -5.40 -8.57 25.56
N GLN A 327 -6.01 -9.68 26.02
CA GLN A 327 -5.33 -10.98 26.07
C GLN A 327 -4.80 -11.39 24.69
N ARG A 328 -5.61 -11.23 23.63
CA ARG A 328 -5.21 -11.49 22.25
C ARG A 328 -4.03 -10.60 21.82
N MET A 329 -4.03 -9.33 22.19
CA MET A 329 -2.92 -8.41 21.92
C MET A 329 -1.62 -8.84 22.62
N LEU A 330 -1.70 -9.26 23.89
CA LEU A 330 -0.53 -9.72 24.65
C LEU A 330 0.04 -11.02 24.08
N GLU A 331 -0.82 -11.97 23.72
CA GLU A 331 -0.43 -13.23 23.07
C GLU A 331 0.24 -13.00 21.72
N ALA A 332 -0.32 -12.10 20.89
CA ALA A 332 0.26 -11.74 19.61
C ALA A 332 1.65 -11.10 19.75
N LYS A 333 1.84 -10.20 20.72
CA LYS A 333 3.15 -9.61 21.03
C LYS A 333 4.16 -10.66 21.49
N ALA A 334 3.72 -11.61 22.33
CA ALA A 334 4.56 -12.72 22.77
C ALA A 334 4.96 -13.64 21.59
N GLN A 335 4.02 -13.98 20.73
CA GLN A 335 4.27 -14.76 19.51
C GLN A 335 5.25 -14.05 18.58
N CYS A 336 5.04 -12.75 18.32
CA CYS A 336 5.93 -11.96 17.47
C CYS A 336 7.37 -11.95 18.02
N ALA A 337 7.53 -11.73 19.32
CA ALA A 337 8.84 -11.75 19.98
C ALA A 337 9.53 -13.14 19.95
N ALA A 338 8.76 -14.21 19.85
CA ALA A 338 9.28 -15.59 19.81
C ALA A 338 9.62 -16.07 18.37
N MET A 339 9.31 -15.29 17.35
CA MET A 339 9.57 -15.67 15.96
C MET A 339 11.07 -15.88 15.71
N GLN A 340 11.39 -16.91 14.92
CA GLN A 340 12.77 -17.23 14.52
C GLN A 340 12.96 -16.81 13.05
N PRO A 341 13.57 -15.62 12.78
CA PRO A 341 13.61 -15.08 11.45
C PRO A 341 14.56 -15.84 10.53
N LYS A 342 14.09 -16.09 9.31
CA LYS A 342 14.92 -16.44 8.17
C LYS A 342 15.45 -15.16 7.52
N THR A 343 16.51 -15.29 6.71
CA THR A 343 17.09 -14.20 5.92
C THR A 343 17.22 -14.62 4.45
N LEU A 344 17.13 -13.64 3.55
CA LEU A 344 17.38 -13.85 2.13
C LEU A 344 18.87 -13.81 1.81
N GLY A 345 19.65 -13.14 2.64
CA GLY A 345 21.08 -12.92 2.48
C GLY A 345 21.51 -11.59 3.14
N ASP A 346 22.65 -11.07 2.72
CA ASP A 346 23.08 -9.72 3.10
C ASP A 346 22.32 -8.64 2.29
N GLU A 347 22.58 -7.37 2.60
CA GLU A 347 21.93 -6.24 1.92
C GLU A 347 22.16 -6.27 0.40
N ALA A 348 23.38 -6.62 -0.05
CA ALA A 348 23.70 -6.68 -1.47
C ALA A 348 22.87 -7.75 -2.19
N ALA A 349 22.72 -8.94 -1.58
CA ALA A 349 21.87 -10.01 -2.10
C ALA A 349 20.39 -9.60 -2.12
N CYS A 350 19.92 -8.93 -1.08
CA CYS A 350 18.55 -8.40 -1.01
C CYS A 350 18.29 -7.38 -2.12
N ARG A 351 19.19 -6.43 -2.31
CA ARG A 351 19.12 -5.41 -3.36
C ARG A 351 19.11 -6.03 -4.74
N ALA A 352 20.04 -6.93 -5.03
CA ALA A 352 20.11 -7.65 -6.31
C ALA A 352 18.83 -8.45 -6.60
N ARG A 353 18.23 -9.08 -5.58
CA ARG A 353 16.97 -9.82 -5.72
C ARG A 353 15.78 -8.91 -6.00
N ALA A 354 15.68 -7.77 -5.35
CA ALA A 354 14.64 -6.78 -5.61
C ALA A 354 14.74 -6.23 -7.05
N GLU A 355 15.96 -5.93 -7.52
CA GLU A 355 16.23 -5.45 -8.87
C GLU A 355 15.90 -6.52 -9.92
N GLU A 356 16.25 -7.78 -9.68
CA GLU A 356 15.88 -8.91 -10.56
C GLU A 356 14.36 -9.03 -10.72
N VAL A 357 13.62 -8.99 -9.62
CA VAL A 357 12.14 -9.06 -9.63
C VAL A 357 11.54 -7.86 -10.36
N ARG A 358 12.10 -6.66 -10.13
CA ARG A 358 11.67 -5.43 -10.81
C ARG A 358 11.91 -5.51 -12.31
N ALA A 359 13.08 -5.92 -12.75
CA ALA A 359 13.38 -6.09 -14.17
C ALA A 359 12.47 -7.14 -14.82
N ALA A 360 12.23 -8.27 -14.14
CA ALA A 360 11.33 -9.34 -14.62
C ALA A 360 9.85 -8.90 -14.69
N SER A 361 9.47 -7.83 -13.99
CA SER A 361 8.08 -7.32 -13.98
C SER A 361 7.73 -6.48 -15.20
N ILE A 362 8.71 -5.90 -15.90
CA ILE A 362 8.47 -5.02 -17.05
C ILE A 362 7.72 -5.80 -18.13
N THR A 363 6.52 -5.32 -18.49
CA THR A 363 5.57 -6.05 -19.31
C THR A 363 5.32 -5.34 -20.63
N ALA A 364 5.54 -6.02 -21.75
CA ALA A 364 5.03 -5.56 -23.04
C ALA A 364 3.55 -5.92 -23.16
N VAL A 365 2.70 -4.92 -23.15
CA VAL A 365 1.26 -5.07 -23.40
C VAL A 365 1.00 -5.19 -24.91
N HIS A 366 1.75 -4.43 -25.70
CA HIS A 366 1.77 -4.51 -27.15
C HIS A 366 3.15 -4.15 -27.70
N LEU A 367 3.57 -4.87 -28.71
CA LEU A 367 4.75 -4.52 -29.54
C LEU A 367 4.36 -4.48 -31.02
N PRO A 368 4.83 -3.48 -31.78
CA PRO A 368 4.68 -3.44 -33.23
C PRO A 368 5.27 -4.68 -33.90
N ARG A 369 4.86 -4.98 -35.16
CA ARG A 369 5.38 -6.13 -35.91
C ARG A 369 6.91 -6.16 -36.04
N GLY A 370 7.57 -4.99 -36.02
CA GLY A 370 9.03 -4.85 -36.05
C GLY A 370 9.72 -5.00 -34.70
N GLY A 371 8.98 -5.24 -33.61
CA GLY A 371 9.50 -5.27 -32.25
C GLY A 371 9.55 -3.88 -31.59
N MET A 372 10.45 -3.71 -30.62
CA MET A 372 10.66 -2.43 -29.94
C MET A 372 11.24 -1.40 -30.92
N PRO A 373 10.66 -0.18 -31.03
CA PRO A 373 11.23 0.88 -31.86
C PRO A 373 12.64 1.25 -31.40
N ALA A 374 13.55 1.46 -32.36
CA ALA A 374 14.89 1.96 -32.05
C ALA A 374 14.82 3.43 -31.64
N LEU A 375 15.58 3.83 -30.63
CA LEU A 375 15.60 5.21 -30.14
C LEU A 375 16.19 6.20 -31.18
N GLY A 376 17.12 5.72 -32.03
CA GLY A 376 17.82 6.57 -32.99
C GLY A 376 18.80 7.55 -32.33
N ASP A 377 19.20 8.61 -33.06
CA ASP A 377 20.24 9.52 -32.59
C ASP A 377 19.74 10.70 -31.78
N ASN A 378 18.46 11.06 -31.92
CA ASN A 378 17.84 12.19 -31.22
C ASN A 378 16.46 11.80 -30.63
N PRO A 379 16.39 10.91 -29.62
CA PRO A 379 15.11 10.54 -28.99
C PRO A 379 14.52 11.72 -28.19
N LEU A 380 13.19 11.76 -28.12
CA LEU A 380 12.44 12.66 -27.24
C LEU A 380 11.86 11.87 -26.07
N PHE A 381 12.29 12.17 -24.85
CA PHE A 381 11.75 11.63 -23.63
C PHE A 381 10.73 12.60 -23.05
N LEU A 382 9.51 12.12 -22.83
CA LEU A 382 8.36 12.91 -22.41
C LEU A 382 7.69 12.31 -21.17
N GLY A 383 7.03 13.14 -20.38
CA GLY A 383 6.17 12.74 -19.27
C GLY A 383 6.07 13.80 -18.19
N CYS A 384 5.09 13.67 -17.32
CA CYS A 384 4.96 14.53 -16.16
C CYS A 384 5.85 14.04 -14.99
N ALA A 385 6.09 14.93 -14.02
CA ALA A 385 6.58 14.52 -12.71
C ALA A 385 5.54 13.62 -12.03
N ASP A 386 5.98 12.78 -11.11
CA ASP A 386 5.06 12.06 -10.23
C ASP A 386 4.30 13.04 -9.33
N TYR A 387 3.12 12.65 -8.91
CA TYR A 387 2.30 13.41 -7.97
C TYR A 387 1.59 12.47 -7.00
N ARG A 388 1.25 13.00 -5.84
CA ARG A 388 0.47 12.25 -4.86
C ARG A 388 -0.93 12.02 -5.40
N SER A 389 -1.20 10.80 -5.86
CA SER A 389 -2.49 10.43 -6.45
C SER A 389 -3.51 10.00 -5.40
N THR A 390 -3.06 9.49 -4.25
CA THR A 390 -3.89 9.14 -3.08
C THR A 390 -3.15 9.47 -1.80
N ILE A 391 -3.86 9.61 -0.68
CA ILE A 391 -3.25 9.84 0.64
C ILE A 391 -2.40 8.63 1.08
N ALA A 392 -2.73 7.44 0.63
CA ALA A 392 -1.95 6.22 0.89
C ALA A 392 -0.58 6.22 0.20
N SER A 393 -0.44 6.90 -0.96
CA SER A 393 0.83 6.98 -1.69
C SER A 393 1.88 7.79 -0.92
N ASN A 394 3.14 7.67 -1.33
CA ASN A 394 4.23 8.51 -0.83
C ASN A 394 3.89 10.00 -0.99
N GLY A 395 4.26 10.82 0.00
CA GLY A 395 3.64 12.13 0.22
C GLY A 395 4.05 13.27 -0.72
N GLU A 396 5.26 13.27 -1.29
CA GLU A 396 5.81 14.37 -2.09
C GLU A 396 6.31 13.85 -3.43
N SER A 397 6.48 14.77 -4.41
CA SER A 397 7.17 14.44 -5.66
C SER A 397 8.56 13.88 -5.36
N SER A 398 8.97 12.88 -6.12
CA SER A 398 10.26 12.20 -5.96
C SER A 398 11.49 13.12 -6.16
N GLY A 399 11.28 14.33 -6.69
CA GLY A 399 12.35 15.29 -6.98
C GLY A 399 13.17 14.94 -8.23
N PHE A 400 12.72 13.97 -9.02
CA PHE A 400 13.26 13.60 -10.33
C PHE A 400 12.11 13.35 -11.32
N THR A 401 12.39 13.35 -12.61
CA THR A 401 11.39 13.09 -13.63
C THR A 401 11.81 11.96 -14.57
N PHE A 402 10.83 11.19 -15.04
CA PHE A 402 11.07 10.12 -16.02
C PHE A 402 11.82 10.63 -17.27
N PRO A 403 11.43 11.76 -17.91
CA PRO A 403 12.16 12.26 -19.07
C PRO A 403 13.63 12.56 -18.79
N GLU A 404 13.94 13.21 -17.67
CA GLU A 404 15.31 13.58 -17.30
C GLU A 404 16.18 12.35 -16.99
N GLU A 405 15.63 11.38 -16.25
CA GLU A 405 16.34 10.13 -15.95
C GLU A 405 16.60 9.31 -17.23
N MET A 406 15.62 9.20 -18.13
CA MET A 406 15.81 8.51 -19.42
C MET A 406 16.85 9.21 -20.30
N ARG A 407 16.84 10.55 -20.36
CA ARG A 407 17.86 11.30 -21.08
C ARG A 407 19.25 11.10 -20.47
N ARG A 408 19.34 11.03 -19.14
CA ARG A 408 20.60 10.75 -18.44
C ARG A 408 21.16 9.37 -18.81
N HIS A 409 20.30 8.33 -18.86
CA HIS A 409 20.69 6.99 -19.29
C HIS A 409 21.11 6.93 -20.77
N ALA A 410 20.41 7.68 -21.64
CA ALA A 410 20.67 7.69 -23.08
C ALA A 410 21.95 8.45 -23.45
N ASP A 411 22.38 9.39 -22.59
CA ASP A 411 23.46 10.36 -22.85
C ASP A 411 23.25 11.17 -24.16
N LYS A 412 21.99 11.24 -24.65
CA LYS A 412 21.58 11.96 -25.88
C LYS A 412 20.07 12.21 -25.87
N GLY A 413 19.61 13.02 -26.82
CA GLY A 413 18.20 13.35 -26.99
C GLY A 413 17.74 14.50 -26.10
N THR A 414 16.43 14.71 -26.07
CA THR A 414 15.77 15.80 -25.36
C THR A 414 14.86 15.24 -24.28
N ALA A 415 14.88 15.83 -23.09
CA ALA A 415 13.91 15.59 -22.03
C ALA A 415 12.92 16.77 -22.00
N LEU A 416 11.63 16.48 -21.98
CA LEU A 416 10.57 17.47 -21.87
C LEU A 416 9.55 17.02 -20.82
N VAL A 417 9.46 17.80 -19.74
CA VAL A 417 8.51 17.55 -18.65
C VAL A 417 7.22 18.29 -18.98
N THR A 418 6.10 17.56 -18.98
CA THR A 418 4.77 18.10 -19.27
C THR A 418 4.01 18.37 -17.96
N ASP A 419 2.92 19.14 -18.06
CA ASP A 419 1.94 19.19 -16.97
C ASP A 419 1.37 17.77 -16.71
N LYS A 420 0.89 17.54 -15.49
CA LYS A 420 0.24 16.26 -15.13
C LYS A 420 -1.06 16.00 -15.89
N ASP A 421 -1.72 17.05 -16.37
CA ASP A 421 -2.93 16.99 -17.21
C ASP A 421 -2.85 18.03 -18.34
N PRO A 422 -1.97 17.81 -19.35
CA PRO A 422 -1.66 18.82 -20.36
C PRO A 422 -2.91 19.25 -21.15
N GLY A 423 -3.05 20.58 -21.31
CA GLY A 423 -4.10 21.18 -22.11
C GLY A 423 -3.80 21.16 -23.62
N ASP A 424 -4.79 21.52 -24.46
CA ASP A 424 -4.68 21.42 -25.91
C ASP A 424 -3.55 22.29 -26.50
N ALA A 425 -3.26 23.46 -25.91
CA ALA A 425 -2.16 24.32 -26.32
C ALA A 425 -0.78 23.66 -26.08
N GLU A 426 -0.57 23.09 -24.90
CA GLU A 426 0.65 22.37 -24.58
C GLU A 426 0.80 21.12 -25.45
N ILE A 427 -0.28 20.37 -25.68
CA ILE A 427 -0.29 19.21 -26.57
C ILE A 427 0.15 19.60 -27.99
N ALA A 428 -0.38 20.67 -28.53
CA ALA A 428 -0.01 21.16 -29.87
C ALA A 428 1.47 21.58 -29.95
N GLU A 429 1.99 22.24 -28.92
CA GLU A 429 3.39 22.62 -28.81
C GLU A 429 4.31 21.39 -28.77
N VAL A 430 4.01 20.41 -27.87
CA VAL A 430 4.79 19.17 -27.74
C VAL A 430 4.79 18.38 -29.06
N VAL A 431 3.66 18.24 -29.72
CA VAL A 431 3.55 17.56 -31.03
C VAL A 431 4.40 18.25 -32.10
N SER A 432 4.42 19.59 -32.13
CA SER A 432 5.27 20.34 -33.05
C SER A 432 6.76 20.11 -32.82
N GLN A 433 7.18 20.08 -31.56
CA GLN A 433 8.56 19.79 -31.18
C GLN A 433 8.96 18.35 -31.51
N ALA A 434 8.05 17.38 -31.36
CA ALA A 434 8.31 15.96 -31.61
C ALA A 434 8.78 15.66 -33.06
N ALA A 435 8.38 16.47 -34.03
CA ALA A 435 8.74 16.28 -35.46
C ALA A 435 10.26 16.32 -35.75
N ALA A 436 11.07 16.91 -34.86
CA ALA A 436 12.52 16.99 -35.01
C ALA A 436 13.27 15.78 -34.38
N HIS A 437 12.53 14.79 -33.87
CA HIS A 437 13.12 13.69 -33.09
C HIS A 437 13.00 12.34 -33.80
N SER A 438 13.91 11.42 -33.46
CA SER A 438 14.00 10.09 -34.10
C SER A 438 13.00 9.08 -33.51
N CYS A 439 12.65 9.21 -32.26
CA CYS A 439 11.72 8.34 -31.53
C CYS A 439 11.14 9.10 -30.35
N ILE A 440 9.90 8.82 -30.01
CA ILE A 440 9.20 9.37 -28.84
C ILE A 440 9.15 8.28 -27.75
N VAL A 441 9.58 8.61 -26.54
CA VAL A 441 9.40 7.77 -25.33
C VAL A 441 8.56 8.56 -24.34
N LEU A 442 7.29 8.21 -24.23
CA LEU A 442 6.33 8.89 -23.35
C LEU A 442 6.06 8.03 -22.10
N GLY A 443 6.38 8.57 -20.93
CA GLY A 443 5.94 8.02 -19.65
C GLY A 443 4.63 8.64 -19.20
N THR A 444 3.61 7.82 -18.90
CA THR A 444 2.33 8.28 -18.33
C THR A 444 2.19 7.86 -16.87
N TYR A 445 1.49 8.68 -16.10
CA TYR A 445 1.22 8.44 -14.69
C TYR A 445 -0.25 8.65 -14.39
N ASN A 446 -1.04 7.55 -14.36
CA ASN A 446 -2.50 7.57 -14.21
C ASN A 446 -3.23 8.43 -15.27
N GLY A 447 -2.80 8.39 -16.54
CA GLY A 447 -3.41 9.12 -17.64
C GLY A 447 -4.87 8.73 -17.88
N HIS A 448 -5.31 7.52 -17.49
CA HIS A 448 -6.71 7.11 -17.54
C HIS A 448 -7.61 7.95 -16.61
N ILE A 449 -7.05 8.56 -15.57
CA ILE A 449 -7.73 9.51 -14.67
C ILE A 449 -7.54 10.95 -15.20
N LEU A 450 -6.29 11.35 -15.48
CA LEU A 450 -5.93 12.67 -16.02
C LEU A 450 -5.83 12.59 -17.54
N GLN A 451 -6.95 12.81 -18.22
CA GLN A 451 -7.15 12.53 -19.63
C GLN A 451 -6.24 13.31 -20.59
N GLY A 452 -5.64 14.43 -20.16
CA GLY A 452 -4.66 15.19 -20.92
C GLY A 452 -3.48 14.35 -21.39
N GLN A 453 -2.97 13.47 -20.53
CA GLN A 453 -1.87 12.56 -20.88
C GLN A 453 -2.27 11.58 -22.00
N LEU A 454 -3.51 11.08 -21.99
CA LEU A 454 -4.00 10.20 -23.06
C LEU A 454 -4.26 10.94 -24.36
N ARG A 455 -4.75 12.21 -24.29
CA ARG A 455 -4.87 13.07 -25.47
C ARG A 455 -3.50 13.33 -26.09
N LEU A 456 -2.49 13.65 -25.27
CA LEU A 456 -1.10 13.81 -25.70
C LEU A 456 -0.56 12.53 -26.36
N ALA A 457 -0.73 11.38 -25.73
CA ALA A 457 -0.28 10.08 -26.26
C ALA A 457 -0.90 9.80 -27.65
N LYS A 458 -2.21 10.03 -27.82
CA LYS A 458 -2.92 9.87 -29.11
C LYS A 458 -2.45 10.86 -30.16
N ALA A 459 -2.24 12.13 -29.80
CA ALA A 459 -1.75 13.14 -30.70
C ALA A 459 -0.33 12.85 -31.22
N LEU A 460 0.56 12.40 -30.33
CA LEU A 460 1.91 11.98 -30.67
C LEU A 460 1.89 10.71 -31.54
N ALA A 461 1.06 9.73 -31.23
CA ALA A 461 0.90 8.53 -32.06
C ALA A 461 0.42 8.86 -33.48
N ALA A 462 -0.45 9.88 -33.64
CA ALA A 462 -0.94 10.32 -34.93
C ALA A 462 0.15 10.95 -35.84
N THR A 463 1.31 11.32 -35.31
CA THR A 463 2.46 11.80 -36.09
C THR A 463 3.09 10.72 -36.97
N GLY A 464 2.88 9.43 -36.61
CA GLY A 464 3.51 8.30 -37.29
C GLY A 464 4.99 8.09 -36.94
N LEU A 465 5.57 8.89 -36.05
CA LEU A 465 6.93 8.70 -35.54
C LEU A 465 7.02 7.40 -34.73
N PRO A 466 8.21 6.73 -34.72
CA PRO A 466 8.45 5.63 -33.80
C PRO A 466 8.14 6.06 -32.36
N MET A 467 7.32 5.28 -31.65
CA MET A 467 6.86 5.66 -30.33
C MET A 467 6.83 4.49 -29.36
N ILE A 468 7.30 4.73 -28.14
CA ILE A 468 7.21 3.85 -26.98
C ILE A 468 6.40 4.57 -25.90
N LEU A 469 5.29 3.98 -25.48
CA LEU A 469 4.46 4.46 -24.38
C LEU A 469 4.71 3.57 -23.16
N VAL A 470 5.05 4.18 -22.02
CA VAL A 470 5.32 3.48 -20.76
C VAL A 470 4.32 3.95 -19.70
N ALA A 471 3.46 3.07 -19.21
CA ALA A 471 2.63 3.35 -18.05
C ALA A 471 3.46 3.14 -16.77
N LEU A 472 3.75 4.22 -16.07
CA LEU A 472 4.59 4.27 -14.87
C LEU A 472 3.79 4.03 -13.57
N ARG A 473 2.51 3.72 -13.68
CA ARG A 473 1.64 3.30 -12.59
C ARG A 473 0.56 2.35 -13.10
N ASN A 474 -0.72 2.75 -13.06
CA ASN A 474 -1.80 1.91 -13.56
C ASN A 474 -1.69 1.72 -15.09
N PRO A 475 -1.80 0.49 -15.61
CA PRO A 475 -1.55 0.21 -17.02
C PRO A 475 -2.73 0.52 -17.95
N TYR A 476 -3.80 1.10 -17.42
CA TYR A 476 -5.01 1.42 -18.19
C TYR A 476 -4.76 2.49 -19.26
N ASP A 477 -3.68 3.26 -19.12
CA ASP A 477 -3.17 4.22 -20.08
C ASP A 477 -2.79 3.58 -21.44
N LEU A 478 -2.50 2.27 -21.43
CA LEU A 478 -2.06 1.52 -22.60
C LEU A 478 -3.22 1.00 -23.48
N ARG A 479 -4.47 1.24 -23.06
CA ARG A 479 -5.65 0.80 -23.81
C ARG A 479 -5.81 1.56 -25.13
N ASN A 480 -6.18 0.83 -26.17
CA ASN A 480 -6.57 1.41 -27.46
C ASN A 480 -5.48 2.27 -28.13
N MET A 481 -4.19 1.97 -27.90
CA MET A 481 -3.10 2.59 -28.65
C MET A 481 -2.99 1.97 -30.05
N PRO A 482 -2.58 2.77 -31.06
CA PRO A 482 -2.35 2.26 -32.42
C PRO A 482 -1.27 1.16 -32.46
N ASN A 483 -1.42 0.21 -33.39
CA ASN A 483 -0.53 -0.95 -33.52
C ASN A 483 0.94 -0.64 -33.82
N HIS A 484 1.28 0.60 -34.21
CA HIS A 484 2.67 1.01 -34.42
C HIS A 484 3.35 1.56 -33.16
N VAL A 485 2.61 1.75 -32.05
CA VAL A 485 3.11 2.20 -30.75
C VAL A 485 3.50 0.98 -29.92
N ALA A 486 4.73 0.94 -29.41
CA ALA A 486 5.10 -0.04 -28.39
C ALA A 486 4.51 0.41 -27.03
N ALA A 487 3.81 -0.48 -26.34
CA ALA A 487 3.14 -0.20 -25.08
C ALA A 487 3.69 -1.06 -23.95
N LEU A 488 4.33 -0.44 -22.97
CA LEU A 488 4.98 -1.09 -21.83
C LEU A 488 4.31 -0.70 -20.50
N ALA A 489 4.19 -1.63 -19.58
CA ALA A 489 3.83 -1.37 -18.20
C ALA A 489 5.05 -1.48 -17.29
N GLY A 490 5.36 -0.40 -16.54
CA GLY A 490 6.46 -0.31 -15.58
C GLY A 490 6.02 -0.43 -14.13
N TRP A 491 4.72 -0.17 -13.82
CA TRP A 491 4.05 -0.40 -12.54
C TRP A 491 4.34 0.60 -11.42
N GLU A 492 5.44 1.32 -11.45
CA GLU A 492 5.85 2.27 -10.41
C GLU A 492 6.62 3.46 -11.02
N TYR A 493 6.83 4.52 -10.23
CA TYR A 493 7.61 5.70 -10.61
C TYR A 493 8.79 5.83 -9.64
N THR A 494 9.85 5.08 -9.90
CA THR A 494 11.03 4.99 -9.03
C THR A 494 12.30 4.91 -9.86
N ARG A 495 13.44 5.43 -9.33
CA ARG A 495 14.73 5.27 -10.01
C ARG A 495 15.11 3.81 -10.26
N PRO A 496 14.94 2.88 -9.32
CA PRO A 496 15.21 1.48 -9.60
C PRO A 496 14.38 0.88 -10.75
N LEU A 497 13.12 1.34 -10.96
CA LEU A 497 12.38 0.97 -12.16
C LEU A 497 13.02 1.57 -13.41
N PHE A 498 13.41 2.84 -13.37
CA PHE A 498 13.99 3.53 -14.54
C PHE A 498 15.31 2.89 -14.95
N ASP A 499 16.14 2.48 -13.99
CA ASP A 499 17.36 1.72 -14.22
C ASP A 499 17.06 0.36 -14.89
N ALA A 500 16.05 -0.37 -14.39
CA ALA A 500 15.61 -1.65 -14.96
C ALA A 500 14.94 -1.51 -16.34
N LEU A 501 14.26 -0.40 -16.60
CA LEU A 501 13.55 -0.12 -17.85
C LEU A 501 14.52 0.26 -18.99
N TRP A 502 15.63 0.92 -18.66
CA TRP A 502 16.58 1.40 -19.67
C TRP A 502 17.09 0.31 -20.62
N PRO A 503 17.55 -0.88 -20.16
CA PRO A 503 17.94 -1.98 -21.05
C PRO A 503 16.82 -2.45 -22.00
N VAL A 504 15.56 -2.32 -21.59
CA VAL A 504 14.41 -2.64 -22.45
C VAL A 504 14.21 -1.57 -23.52
N LEU A 505 14.28 -0.29 -23.15
CA LEU A 505 14.11 0.83 -24.08
C LEU A 505 15.23 0.93 -25.11
N ASN A 506 16.47 0.63 -24.72
CA ASN A 506 17.62 0.67 -25.64
C ASN A 506 17.79 -0.62 -26.46
N GLY A 507 16.92 -1.63 -26.24
CA GLY A 507 16.89 -2.89 -26.99
C GLY A 507 17.94 -3.94 -26.56
N THR A 508 18.69 -3.71 -25.47
CA THR A 508 19.68 -4.69 -24.95
C THR A 508 19.04 -5.79 -24.09
N ALA A 509 17.81 -5.56 -23.60
CA ALA A 509 17.01 -6.57 -22.91
C ALA A 509 15.59 -6.66 -23.51
N ARG A 510 14.90 -7.76 -23.21
CA ARG A 510 13.50 -7.95 -23.61
C ARG A 510 12.59 -7.86 -22.37
N PRO A 511 11.41 -7.25 -22.47
CA PRO A 511 10.41 -7.30 -21.39
C PRO A 511 9.91 -8.75 -21.25
N THR A 512 9.95 -9.29 -20.02
CA THR A 512 9.59 -10.69 -19.73
C THR A 512 8.31 -10.80 -18.89
N GLY A 513 7.84 -9.69 -18.37
CA GLY A 513 6.64 -9.63 -17.53
C GLY A 513 5.37 -10.07 -18.28
N LYS A 514 4.41 -10.55 -17.52
CA LYS A 514 3.08 -10.98 -17.98
C LYS A 514 2.03 -10.07 -17.38
N LEU A 515 1.05 -9.67 -18.18
CA LEU A 515 -0.01 -8.78 -17.70
C LEU A 515 -0.88 -9.47 -16.63
N PRO A 516 -0.93 -8.98 -15.39
CA PRO A 516 -1.72 -9.58 -14.32
C PRO A 516 -3.19 -9.16 -14.32
N LEU A 517 -3.67 -8.54 -15.39
CA LEU A 517 -5.02 -7.98 -15.54
C LEU A 517 -5.73 -8.61 -16.75
N LEU A 518 -6.75 -9.45 -16.50
CA LEU A 518 -7.57 -10.05 -17.55
C LEU A 518 -8.45 -9.00 -18.26
N THR A 519 -8.83 -7.94 -17.55
CA THR A 519 -9.64 -6.85 -18.10
C THR A 519 -8.93 -6.05 -19.20
N LEU A 520 -7.61 -6.04 -19.22
CA LEU A 520 -6.82 -5.44 -20.30
C LEU A 520 -6.64 -6.41 -21.48
N THR A 521 -6.51 -7.72 -21.23
CA THR A 521 -6.35 -8.71 -22.30
C THR A 521 -7.63 -8.92 -23.11
N LYS A 522 -8.81 -8.75 -22.50
CA LYS A 522 -10.10 -8.88 -23.20
C LYS A 522 -10.44 -7.71 -24.11
N ALA A 523 -9.86 -6.54 -23.86
CA ALA A 523 -10.06 -5.35 -24.70
C ALA A 523 -9.14 -5.33 -25.95
N ALA A 524 -8.14 -6.20 -26.01
CA ALA A 524 -7.20 -6.32 -27.14
C ALA A 524 -7.65 -7.35 -28.21
N LYS A 525 -8.83 -7.94 -28.06
CA LYS A 525 -9.50 -8.81 -29.04
C LYS A 525 -10.67 -8.09 -29.68
#